data_c2cbed9f27ce6778e3a4d6226027b340
#
_entry.id   c2cbed9f27ce6778e3a4d6226027b340
#
_cell.length_a   1.000
_cell.length_b   1.000
_cell.length_c   1.000
_cell.angle_alpha   90.00
_cell.angle_beta   90.00
_cell.angle_gamma   90.00
#
_symmetry.space_group_name_H-M   'P 1'
#
loop_
_entity.id
_entity.type
_entity.pdbx_description
1 polymer ?
#
loop_
_entity_poly.entity_id
_entity_poly.type
_entity_poly.pdbx_seq_one_letter_code
_entity_poly.pdbx_strand_id
1 'polypeptide(L)'
;MTKAALREKRRQERIARRNRNRIIAGVIGVVVLAALLFLVFNEQLNKPSTAEEIASPFTLSDAAVTASSGLIYEDTLVGEGPAAQAGDTVSVTYTGYLTDGTVFDSNAESGQPFEFELGAGYVIPGWDEGLVGMQVGGTRLLVIPPALAYGATGASGVIPANAYLTFEVALLGIK
;
A
#
# COMPACT_ATOMS: atom_id res chain seq x y z
N MET A 1 60.62 -16.15 37.00
CA MET A 1 59.86 -16.51 35.79
C MET A 1 60.84 -16.58 34.61
N THR A 2 60.94 -17.71 33.96
CA THR A 2 61.79 -17.87 32.80
C THR A 2 61.22 -17.20 31.56
N LYS A 3 62.10 -16.67 30.67
CA LYS A 3 61.73 -16.05 29.40
C LYS A 3 60.79 -16.93 28.55
N ALA A 4 60.94 -18.26 28.67
CA ALA A 4 60.07 -19.23 27.98
C ALA A 4 58.61 -19.20 28.49
N ALA A 5 58.41 -19.18 29.80
CA ALA A 5 57.05 -19.13 30.40
C ALA A 5 56.31 -17.84 30.03
N LEU A 6 57.02 -16.71 29.90
CA LEU A 6 56.43 -15.43 29.49
C LEU A 6 56.00 -15.45 28.00
N ARG A 7 56.77 -16.12 27.13
CA ARG A 7 56.43 -16.30 25.70
C ARG A 7 55.21 -17.20 25.51
N GLU A 8 55.13 -18.27 26.28
CA GLU A 8 53.98 -19.20 26.27
C GLU A 8 52.70 -18.50 26.73
N LYS A 9 52.76 -17.74 27.82
CA LYS A 9 51.61 -16.93 28.31
C LYS A 9 51.10 -15.94 27.26
N ARG A 10 51.98 -15.20 26.59
CA ARG A 10 51.62 -14.26 25.52
C ARG A 10 51.03 -14.96 24.30
N ARG A 11 51.48 -16.18 23.98
CA ARG A 11 50.93 -16.99 22.89
C ARG A 11 49.52 -17.45 23.20
N GLN A 12 49.30 -17.94 24.42
CA GLN A 12 47.97 -18.36 24.89
C GLN A 12 46.98 -17.18 24.90
N GLU A 13 47.41 -16.02 25.38
CA GLU A 13 46.57 -14.81 25.38
C GLU A 13 46.20 -14.36 23.96
N ARG A 14 47.11 -14.44 22.99
CA ARG A 14 46.81 -14.12 21.57
C ARG A 14 45.84 -15.11 20.95
N ILE A 15 45.96 -16.40 21.24
CA ILE A 15 45.03 -17.43 20.76
C ILE A 15 43.64 -17.22 21.37
N ALA A 16 43.55 -16.96 22.67
CA ALA A 16 42.29 -16.70 23.36
C ALA A 16 41.58 -15.45 22.82
N ARG A 17 42.34 -14.35 22.58
CA ARG A 17 41.77 -13.13 21.97
C ARG A 17 41.26 -13.37 20.55
N ARG A 18 42.02 -14.13 19.74
CA ARG A 18 41.64 -14.46 18.36
C ARG A 18 40.38 -15.32 18.31
N ASN A 19 40.27 -16.31 19.21
CA ASN A 19 39.08 -17.16 19.30
C ASN A 19 37.87 -16.38 19.81
N ARG A 20 38.06 -15.54 20.83
CA ARG A 20 36.98 -14.66 21.33
C ARG A 20 36.45 -13.73 20.23
N ASN A 21 37.34 -13.11 19.47
CA ASN A 21 36.93 -12.22 18.37
C ASN A 21 36.20 -12.97 17.24
N ARG A 22 36.59 -14.22 16.95
CA ARG A 22 35.91 -15.08 15.97
C ARG A 22 34.50 -15.45 16.44
N ILE A 23 34.36 -15.79 17.73
CA ILE A 23 33.06 -16.10 18.32
C ILE A 23 32.16 -14.85 18.30
N ILE A 24 32.68 -13.70 18.70
CA ILE A 24 31.92 -12.42 18.68
C ILE A 24 31.49 -12.07 17.27
N ALA A 25 32.39 -12.19 16.28
CA ALA A 25 32.03 -11.93 14.88
C ALA A 25 30.97 -12.89 14.34
N GLY A 26 31.04 -14.18 14.74
CA GLY A 26 30.02 -15.18 14.40
C GLY A 26 28.67 -14.85 15.01
N VAL A 27 28.62 -14.46 16.28
CA VAL A 27 27.38 -14.07 16.98
C VAL A 27 26.78 -12.82 16.36
N ILE A 28 27.59 -11.80 16.05
CA ILE A 28 27.10 -10.58 15.38
C ILE A 28 26.54 -10.92 14.02
N GLY A 29 27.21 -11.77 13.23
CA GLY A 29 26.71 -12.21 11.93
C GLY A 29 25.35 -12.90 12.00
N VAL A 30 25.15 -13.79 12.99
CA VAL A 30 23.87 -14.47 13.20
C VAL A 30 22.77 -13.48 13.62
N VAL A 31 23.06 -12.53 14.51
CA VAL A 31 22.10 -11.52 14.96
C VAL A 31 21.68 -10.60 13.80
N VAL A 32 22.64 -10.15 12.97
CA VAL A 32 22.36 -9.32 11.81
C VAL A 32 21.52 -10.09 10.78
N LEU A 33 21.84 -11.36 10.52
CA LEU A 33 21.06 -12.21 9.62
C LEU A 33 19.64 -12.44 10.14
N ALA A 34 19.49 -12.70 11.45
CA ALA A 34 18.18 -12.85 12.08
C ALA A 34 17.37 -11.56 12.02
N ALA A 35 17.98 -10.40 12.22
CA ALA A 35 17.34 -9.10 12.10
C ALA A 35 16.89 -8.82 10.66
N LEU A 36 17.72 -9.13 9.65
CA LEU A 36 17.36 -8.99 8.24
C LEU A 36 16.23 -9.93 7.85
N LEU A 37 16.28 -11.19 8.30
CA LEU A 37 15.21 -12.17 8.08
C LEU A 37 13.91 -11.72 8.76
N PHE A 38 14.00 -11.17 9.98
CA PHE A 38 12.84 -10.62 10.69
C PHE A 38 12.22 -9.44 9.95
N LEU A 39 13.04 -8.51 9.41
CA LEU A 39 12.55 -7.38 8.61
C LEU A 39 11.84 -7.86 7.34
N VAL A 40 12.47 -8.78 6.58
CA VAL A 40 11.87 -9.34 5.36
C VAL A 40 10.59 -10.12 5.69
N PHE A 41 10.57 -10.89 6.78
CA PHE A 41 9.42 -11.65 7.21
C PHE A 41 8.27 -10.74 7.68
N ASN A 42 8.59 -9.65 8.38
CA ASN A 42 7.59 -8.67 8.83
C ASN A 42 6.98 -7.88 7.65
N GLU A 43 7.75 -7.59 6.58
CA GLU A 43 7.21 -7.03 5.34
C GLU A 43 6.24 -7.96 4.63
N GLN A 44 6.49 -9.28 4.67
CA GLN A 44 5.59 -10.28 4.09
C GLN A 44 4.30 -10.45 4.90
N LEU A 45 4.37 -10.30 6.23
CA LEU A 45 3.20 -10.41 7.11
C LEU A 45 2.24 -9.21 7.01
N ASN A 46 2.73 -8.04 6.55
CA ASN A 46 1.94 -6.83 6.41
C ASN A 46 1.41 -6.58 4.99
N LYS A 47 1.65 -7.50 4.04
CA LYS A 47 1.01 -7.40 2.73
C LYS A 47 -0.35 -8.07 2.78
N PRO A 48 -1.44 -7.36 2.49
CA PRO A 48 -2.73 -8.01 2.30
C PRO A 48 -2.60 -9.08 1.21
N SER A 49 -3.01 -10.31 1.51
CA SER A 49 -2.74 -11.48 0.67
C SER A 49 -3.86 -11.82 -0.29
N THR A 50 -5.04 -11.25 -0.08
CA THR A 50 -6.24 -11.49 -0.90
C THR A 50 -6.90 -10.19 -1.32
N ALA A 51 -7.62 -10.21 -2.46
CA ALA A 51 -8.41 -9.07 -2.92
C ALA A 51 -9.44 -8.64 -1.87
N GLU A 52 -9.98 -9.57 -1.11
CA GLU A 52 -10.96 -9.34 -0.06
C GLU A 52 -10.36 -8.61 1.15
N GLU A 53 -9.12 -8.93 1.54
CA GLU A 53 -8.41 -8.26 2.63
C GLU A 53 -8.03 -6.81 2.26
N ILE A 54 -7.62 -6.58 1.00
CA ILE A 54 -7.26 -5.23 0.53
C ILE A 54 -8.47 -4.35 0.24
N ALA A 55 -9.65 -4.93 -0.02
CA ALA A 55 -10.90 -4.20 -0.28
C ALA A 55 -11.67 -3.82 0.99
N SER A 56 -11.22 -4.26 2.18
CA SER A 56 -11.90 -3.94 3.44
C SER A 56 -12.24 -2.43 3.52
N PRO A 57 -13.43 -2.06 4.01
CA PRO A 57 -14.46 -2.90 4.65
C PRO A 57 -15.44 -3.61 3.70
N PHE A 58 -15.18 -3.61 2.41
CA PHE A 58 -16.07 -4.16 1.38
C PHE A 58 -15.68 -5.61 1.05
N THR A 59 -16.67 -6.40 0.63
CA THR A 59 -16.46 -7.71 0.02
C THR A 59 -16.68 -7.59 -1.47
N LEU A 60 -15.66 -7.91 -2.26
CA LEU A 60 -15.76 -7.92 -3.72
C LEU A 60 -16.53 -9.16 -4.19
N SER A 61 -17.35 -9.00 -5.22
CA SER A 61 -18.05 -10.09 -5.86
C SER A 61 -17.22 -10.70 -7.01
N ASP A 62 -17.73 -11.77 -7.62
CA ASP A 62 -17.13 -12.38 -8.83
C ASP A 62 -17.19 -11.44 -10.05
N ALA A 63 -17.94 -10.32 -9.96
CA ALA A 63 -18.01 -9.30 -11.01
C ALA A 63 -16.85 -8.29 -10.94
N ALA A 64 -16.03 -8.33 -9.90
CA ALA A 64 -14.88 -7.45 -9.76
C ALA A 64 -13.86 -7.68 -10.88
N VAL A 65 -13.39 -6.60 -11.48
CA VAL A 65 -12.42 -6.60 -12.58
C VAL A 65 -11.06 -6.17 -12.06
N THR A 66 -10.03 -6.97 -12.37
CA THR A 66 -8.64 -6.61 -12.07
C THR A 66 -7.95 -6.15 -13.35
N ALA A 67 -7.55 -4.89 -13.38
CA ALA A 67 -6.78 -4.31 -14.48
C ALA A 67 -5.31 -4.76 -14.45
N SER A 68 -4.61 -4.64 -15.58
CA SER A 68 -3.18 -4.97 -15.68
C SER A 68 -2.26 -4.10 -14.81
N SER A 69 -2.73 -2.91 -14.42
CA SER A 69 -2.07 -2.00 -13.49
C SER A 69 -2.13 -2.47 -12.02
N GLY A 70 -2.97 -3.47 -11.73
CA GLY A 70 -3.26 -3.95 -10.38
C GLY A 70 -4.44 -3.22 -9.72
N LEU A 71 -5.07 -2.25 -10.40
CA LEU A 71 -6.33 -1.66 -9.97
C LEU A 71 -7.42 -2.73 -9.98
N ILE A 72 -8.24 -2.80 -8.92
CA ILE A 72 -9.45 -3.62 -8.90
C ILE A 72 -10.65 -2.66 -8.83
N TYR A 73 -11.69 -2.93 -9.62
CA TYR A 73 -12.93 -2.16 -9.53
C TYR A 73 -14.16 -3.05 -9.72
N GLU A 74 -15.26 -2.60 -9.14
CA GLU A 74 -16.56 -3.28 -9.23
C GLU A 74 -17.67 -2.24 -9.25
N ASP A 75 -18.57 -2.33 -10.24
CA ASP A 75 -19.79 -1.55 -10.25
C ASP A 75 -20.81 -2.18 -9.30
N THR A 76 -20.98 -1.58 -8.10
CA THR A 76 -22.00 -2.00 -7.14
C THR A 76 -23.39 -1.55 -7.55
N LEU A 77 -23.46 -0.47 -8.32
CA LEU A 77 -24.63 0.01 -9.03
C LEU A 77 -24.23 0.47 -10.43
N VAL A 78 -24.79 -0.11 -11.45
CA VAL A 78 -24.61 0.36 -12.84
C VAL A 78 -25.56 1.52 -13.09
N GLY A 79 -25.03 2.66 -13.53
CA GLY A 79 -25.82 3.82 -13.91
C GLY A 79 -26.54 3.65 -15.27
N GLU A 80 -27.48 4.52 -15.55
CA GLU A 80 -28.23 4.54 -16.82
C GLU A 80 -27.83 5.70 -17.75
N GLY A 81 -26.97 6.60 -17.23
CA GLY A 81 -26.53 7.78 -17.98
C GLY A 81 -25.31 7.49 -18.89
N PRO A 82 -24.75 8.53 -19.52
CA PRO A 82 -23.55 8.40 -20.35
C PRO A 82 -22.36 7.87 -19.55
N ALA A 83 -21.46 7.15 -20.24
CA ALA A 83 -20.23 6.65 -19.66
C ALA A 83 -19.13 7.71 -19.68
N ALA A 84 -18.44 7.88 -18.57
CA ALA A 84 -17.32 8.81 -18.42
C ALA A 84 -16.13 8.43 -19.32
N GLN A 85 -15.55 9.42 -19.96
CA GLN A 85 -14.38 9.29 -20.83
C GLN A 85 -13.25 10.20 -20.34
N ALA A 86 -12.02 9.86 -20.71
CA ALA A 86 -10.90 10.77 -20.48
C ALA A 86 -11.14 12.12 -21.19
N GLY A 87 -10.93 13.23 -20.47
CA GLY A 87 -11.21 14.59 -20.91
C GLY A 87 -12.57 15.13 -20.46
N ASP A 88 -13.47 14.29 -19.96
CA ASP A 88 -14.73 14.75 -19.38
C ASP A 88 -14.50 15.40 -18.01
N THR A 89 -15.27 16.43 -17.69
CA THR A 89 -15.37 16.94 -16.32
C THR A 89 -16.43 16.11 -15.59
N VAL A 90 -15.99 15.28 -14.66
CA VAL A 90 -16.88 14.42 -13.85
C VAL A 90 -17.19 15.07 -12.52
N SER A 91 -18.40 14.82 -12.02
CA SER A 91 -18.93 15.29 -10.74
C SER A 91 -19.26 14.07 -9.87
N VAL A 92 -18.57 13.90 -8.74
CA VAL A 92 -18.67 12.71 -7.91
C VAL A 92 -18.90 13.02 -6.44
N THR A 93 -19.55 12.08 -5.74
CA THR A 93 -19.43 11.93 -4.29
C THR A 93 -18.63 10.66 -4.00
N TYR A 94 -17.87 10.69 -2.90
CA TYR A 94 -16.99 9.57 -2.55
C TYR A 94 -16.75 9.44 -1.06
N THR A 95 -16.33 8.24 -0.66
CA THR A 95 -15.73 7.96 0.65
C THR A 95 -14.52 7.05 0.44
N GLY A 96 -13.40 7.44 1.03
CA GLY A 96 -12.13 6.73 0.98
C GLY A 96 -11.81 6.01 2.30
N TYR A 97 -11.39 4.76 2.20
CA TYR A 97 -11.11 3.85 3.32
C TYR A 97 -9.70 3.29 3.24
N LEU A 98 -9.08 3.14 4.40
CA LEU A 98 -7.91 2.28 4.59
C LEU A 98 -8.35 0.82 4.71
N THR A 99 -7.41 -0.12 4.59
CA THR A 99 -7.68 -1.58 4.69
C THR A 99 -8.19 -2.03 6.07
N ASP A 100 -8.06 -1.22 7.11
CA ASP A 100 -8.66 -1.45 8.43
C ASP A 100 -10.10 -0.91 8.57
N GLY A 101 -10.65 -0.34 7.49
CA GLY A 101 -11.97 0.27 7.46
C GLY A 101 -12.03 1.71 7.93
N THR A 102 -10.90 2.31 8.31
CA THR A 102 -10.84 3.72 8.71
C THR A 102 -11.14 4.62 7.53
N VAL A 103 -12.14 5.50 7.65
CA VAL A 103 -12.43 6.56 6.68
C VAL A 103 -11.34 7.62 6.79
N PHE A 104 -10.63 7.90 5.70
CA PHE A 104 -9.59 8.93 5.69
C PHE A 104 -10.00 10.20 4.94
N ASP A 105 -10.97 10.10 4.04
CA ASP A 105 -11.48 11.24 3.27
C ASP A 105 -12.89 10.96 2.77
N SER A 106 -13.75 11.97 2.71
CA SER A 106 -15.12 11.87 2.17
C SER A 106 -15.70 13.23 1.90
N ASN A 107 -16.49 13.35 0.83
CA ASN A 107 -17.36 14.50 0.60
C ASN A 107 -18.87 14.16 0.73
N ALA A 108 -19.21 12.93 1.08
CA ALA A 108 -20.60 12.46 1.11
C ALA A 108 -21.51 13.28 2.03
N GLU A 109 -20.99 13.74 3.18
CA GLU A 109 -21.74 14.56 4.14
C GLU A 109 -21.77 16.06 3.81
N SER A 110 -20.85 16.52 2.96
CA SER A 110 -20.70 17.94 2.64
C SER A 110 -21.82 18.49 1.75
N GLY A 111 -22.50 17.61 1.04
CA GLY A 111 -23.49 17.98 0.00
C GLY A 111 -22.87 18.69 -1.21
N GLN A 112 -21.54 18.81 -1.28
CA GLN A 112 -20.80 19.44 -2.37
C GLN A 112 -20.09 18.37 -3.19
N PRO A 113 -20.48 18.11 -4.44
CA PRO A 113 -19.77 17.21 -5.31
C PRO A 113 -18.34 17.67 -5.56
N PHE A 114 -17.43 16.72 -5.74
CA PHE A 114 -16.07 16.99 -6.20
C PHE A 114 -16.06 16.90 -7.73
N GLU A 115 -15.58 17.97 -8.38
CA GLU A 115 -15.50 18.07 -9.84
C GLU A 115 -14.05 18.11 -10.29
N PHE A 116 -13.70 17.31 -11.29
CA PHE A 116 -12.37 17.31 -11.90
C PHE A 116 -12.42 16.76 -13.33
N GLU A 117 -11.42 17.12 -14.15
CA GLU A 117 -11.22 16.58 -15.49
C GLU A 117 -10.55 15.19 -15.40
N LEU A 118 -11.25 14.16 -15.89
CA LEU A 118 -10.81 12.77 -15.86
C LEU A 118 -9.64 12.53 -16.81
N GLY A 119 -8.58 11.88 -16.30
CA GLY A 119 -7.38 11.57 -17.08
C GLY A 119 -6.38 12.72 -17.21
N ALA A 120 -6.62 13.87 -16.55
CA ALA A 120 -5.74 15.04 -16.60
C ALA A 120 -4.66 15.05 -15.51
N GLY A 121 -4.62 14.05 -14.61
CA GLY A 121 -3.65 13.95 -13.53
C GLY A 121 -3.92 14.89 -12.35
N TYR A 122 -5.14 15.38 -12.20
CA TYR A 122 -5.57 16.18 -11.05
C TYR A 122 -5.86 15.34 -9.81
N VAL A 123 -6.04 14.04 -10.01
CA VAL A 123 -6.33 13.05 -8.96
C VAL A 123 -5.27 11.93 -9.00
N ILE A 124 -5.30 11.01 -8.05
CA ILE A 124 -4.41 9.84 -8.06
C ILE A 124 -4.67 8.99 -9.32
N PRO A 125 -3.63 8.36 -9.90
CA PRO A 125 -3.75 7.58 -11.14
C PRO A 125 -4.85 6.51 -11.10
N GLY A 126 -5.10 5.91 -9.93
CA GLY A 126 -6.16 4.92 -9.75
C GLY A 126 -7.57 5.47 -10.00
N TRP A 127 -7.81 6.77 -9.79
CA TRP A 127 -9.07 7.43 -10.13
C TRP A 127 -9.15 7.73 -11.61
N ASP A 128 -8.08 8.28 -12.20
CA ASP A 128 -8.03 8.58 -13.63
C ASP A 128 -8.24 7.33 -14.49
N GLU A 129 -7.73 6.16 -14.03
CA GLU A 129 -7.95 4.87 -14.68
C GLU A 129 -9.32 4.29 -14.34
N GLY A 130 -9.67 4.28 -13.04
CA GLY A 130 -10.78 3.51 -12.51
C GLY A 130 -12.17 4.08 -12.79
N LEU A 131 -12.30 5.37 -13.08
CA LEU A 131 -13.58 6.00 -13.36
C LEU A 131 -13.93 6.03 -14.85
N VAL A 132 -12.98 5.74 -15.73
CA VAL A 132 -13.27 5.61 -17.16
C VAL A 132 -14.27 4.47 -17.39
N GLY A 133 -15.29 4.75 -18.21
CA GLY A 133 -16.36 3.81 -18.53
C GLY A 133 -17.46 3.70 -17.46
N MET A 134 -17.33 4.39 -16.31
CA MET A 134 -18.40 4.45 -15.30
C MET A 134 -19.57 5.25 -15.81
N GLN A 135 -20.79 4.73 -15.66
CA GLN A 135 -22.01 5.41 -16.12
C GLN A 135 -22.56 6.36 -15.06
N VAL A 136 -23.06 7.52 -15.49
CA VAL A 136 -23.75 8.50 -14.63
C VAL A 136 -24.94 7.85 -13.93
N GLY A 137 -25.04 8.10 -12.62
CA GLY A 137 -26.01 7.48 -11.72
C GLY A 137 -25.54 6.15 -11.13
N GLY A 138 -24.35 5.68 -11.49
CA GLY A 138 -23.74 4.47 -10.95
C GLY A 138 -22.92 4.71 -9.67
N THR A 139 -22.57 3.62 -9.00
CA THR A 139 -21.63 3.56 -7.88
C THR A 139 -20.60 2.49 -8.15
N ARG A 140 -19.33 2.81 -7.95
CA ARG A 140 -18.18 1.93 -8.19
C ARG A 140 -17.28 1.86 -6.96
N LEU A 141 -16.87 0.66 -6.61
CA LEU A 141 -15.75 0.42 -5.70
C LEU A 141 -14.45 0.44 -6.49
N LEU A 142 -13.45 1.15 -5.98
CA LEU A 142 -12.09 1.16 -6.49
C LEU A 142 -11.16 0.67 -5.39
N VAL A 143 -10.41 -0.40 -5.63
CA VAL A 143 -9.33 -0.86 -4.76
C VAL A 143 -8.01 -0.54 -5.44
N ILE A 144 -7.33 0.46 -4.92
CA ILE A 144 -6.21 1.13 -5.57
C ILE A 144 -4.90 0.71 -4.88
N PRO A 145 -3.99 0.04 -5.61
CA PRO A 145 -2.68 -0.30 -5.07
C PRO A 145 -1.83 0.95 -4.83
N PRO A 146 -0.84 0.88 -3.93
CA PRO A 146 0.01 2.02 -3.58
C PRO A 146 0.65 2.72 -4.78
N ALA A 147 1.03 1.97 -5.82
CA ALA A 147 1.66 2.52 -7.03
C ALA A 147 0.74 3.46 -7.83
N LEU A 148 -0.58 3.33 -7.69
CA LEU A 148 -1.59 4.17 -8.33
C LEU A 148 -2.22 5.18 -7.35
N ALA A 149 -1.65 5.31 -6.14
CA ALA A 149 -2.08 6.19 -5.07
C ALA A 149 -0.89 7.02 -4.53
N TYR A 150 -0.60 6.93 -3.23
CA TYR A 150 0.42 7.73 -2.56
C TYR A 150 1.77 7.02 -2.37
N GLY A 151 1.91 5.79 -2.89
CA GLY A 151 3.18 5.04 -2.96
C GLY A 151 3.85 4.77 -1.62
N ALA A 152 5.19 4.68 -1.67
CA ALA A 152 6.03 4.41 -0.50
C ALA A 152 6.09 5.57 0.52
N THR A 153 5.60 6.75 0.15
CA THR A 153 5.63 7.92 1.04
C THR A 153 4.35 8.04 1.87
N GLY A 154 3.21 7.58 1.34
CA GLY A 154 1.90 7.84 1.94
C GLY A 154 1.52 9.32 1.92
N ALA A 155 0.51 9.71 2.69
CA ALA A 155 0.15 11.10 2.93
C ALA A 155 0.21 11.38 4.43
N SER A 156 1.01 12.38 4.80
CA SER A 156 1.40 12.70 6.18
C SER A 156 0.25 12.71 7.18
N GLY A 157 0.30 11.81 8.13
CA GLY A 157 -0.61 11.73 9.28
C GLY A 157 -1.94 11.03 9.03
N VAL A 158 -2.26 10.66 7.78
CA VAL A 158 -3.56 10.06 7.42
C VAL A 158 -3.39 8.75 6.66
N ILE A 159 -2.58 8.73 5.59
CA ILE A 159 -2.40 7.54 4.75
C ILE A 159 -0.99 6.95 4.99
N PRO A 160 -0.90 5.70 5.47
CA PRO A 160 0.39 5.03 5.67
C PRO A 160 1.18 4.84 4.37
N ALA A 161 2.48 4.64 4.49
CA ALA A 161 3.33 4.20 3.40
C ALA A 161 2.88 2.84 2.86
N ASN A 162 2.87 2.69 1.53
CA ASN A 162 2.45 1.47 0.83
C ASN A 162 1.01 1.01 1.14
N ALA A 163 0.11 1.93 1.51
CA ALA A 163 -1.28 1.62 1.78
C ALA A 163 -2.05 1.33 0.47
N TYR A 164 -2.85 0.27 0.47
CA TYR A 164 -3.97 0.13 -0.45
C TYR A 164 -5.10 1.04 0.01
N LEU A 165 -5.82 1.61 -0.94
CA LEU A 165 -6.96 2.48 -0.66
C LEU A 165 -8.21 1.91 -1.33
N THR A 166 -9.31 1.90 -0.60
CA THR A 166 -10.63 1.57 -1.16
C THR A 166 -11.46 2.82 -1.22
N PHE A 167 -12.06 3.10 -2.38
CA PHE A 167 -13.01 4.19 -2.54
C PHE A 167 -14.36 3.66 -3.00
N GLU A 168 -15.41 4.11 -2.37
CA GLU A 168 -16.75 4.05 -2.91
C GLU A 168 -17.04 5.38 -3.59
N VAL A 169 -17.31 5.36 -4.89
CA VAL A 169 -17.50 6.56 -5.71
C VAL A 169 -18.85 6.48 -6.42
N ALA A 170 -19.68 7.51 -6.26
CA ALA A 170 -20.91 7.68 -7.03
C ALA A 170 -20.72 8.80 -8.08
N LEU A 171 -20.95 8.50 -9.35
CA LEU A 171 -20.87 9.44 -10.46
C LEU A 171 -22.20 10.14 -10.65
N LEU A 172 -22.24 11.43 -10.33
CA LEU A 172 -23.46 12.25 -10.36
C LEU A 172 -23.73 12.88 -11.73
N GLY A 173 -22.67 13.20 -12.48
CA GLY A 173 -22.80 13.86 -13.77
C GLY A 173 -21.48 14.01 -14.52
N ILE A 174 -21.62 14.35 -15.80
CA ILE A 174 -20.53 14.67 -16.73
C ILE A 174 -20.87 16.02 -17.39
N LYS A 175 -19.86 16.88 -17.54
CA LYS A 175 -19.95 18.18 -18.21
C LYS A 175 -19.06 18.22 -19.44
#